data_be48d27769b9b3217a7f7027ffa20b93
#
_entry.id   be48d27769b9b3217a7f7027ffa20b93
#
_cell.length_a   1.000
_cell.length_b   1.000
_cell.length_c   1.000
_cell.angle_alpha   90.00
_cell.angle_beta   90.00
_cell.angle_gamma   90.00
#
_symmetry.space_group_name_H-M   'P 1'
#
loop_
_entity.id
_entity.type
_entity.pdbx_description
1 polymer ?
#
loop_
_entity_poly.entity_id
_entity_poly.type
_entity_poly.pdbx_seq_one_letter_code
_entity_poly.pdbx_strand_id
1 'polypeptide(L)'
;MNYHCLLLTLVFVCATVHASAQSKVLFLGNSITKHGPKADIDWSGNWGMAASAEANDYVHLVTKALTEKAGAAPEVMVKNIADFERAYAGYDIAAKMKEAIEFKADLIILAIGENVPGLKTAENKTKLQTSVTALLSALKGERKPTILVRSCFWANAAKDEVLQQACAAVGGIYVNISSLSKDETNYARSERPYKHAGVANHPGDKGMAAIAAALVKALP
;
A
#
# COMPACT_ATOMS: atom_id res chain seq x y z
N MET A 1 36.45 -63.44 11.49
CA MET A 1 35.53 -62.43 12.10
C MET A 1 35.56 -61.20 11.24
N ASN A 2 34.60 -61.04 10.34
CA ASN A 2 34.54 -59.93 9.38
C ASN A 2 33.58 -58.88 9.91
N TYR A 3 34.08 -57.68 10.28
CA TYR A 3 33.28 -56.54 10.71
C TYR A 3 32.92 -55.73 9.44
N HIS A 4 31.66 -55.78 9.03
CA HIS A 4 31.14 -54.88 8.01
C HIS A 4 30.75 -53.55 8.68
N CYS A 5 31.50 -52.50 8.37
CA CYS A 5 31.21 -51.15 8.81
C CYS A 5 30.17 -50.56 7.85
N LEU A 6 28.93 -50.37 8.32
CA LEU A 6 27.82 -49.74 7.57
C LEU A 6 27.96 -48.24 7.69
N LEU A 7 28.41 -47.56 6.62
CA LEU A 7 28.41 -46.07 6.55
C LEU A 7 26.98 -45.61 6.25
N LEU A 8 26.33 -44.99 7.25
CA LEU A 8 25.06 -44.31 7.05
C LEU A 8 25.34 -42.93 6.49
N THR A 9 25.06 -42.69 5.22
CA THR A 9 25.15 -41.38 4.57
C THR A 9 23.88 -40.61 4.89
N LEU A 10 23.98 -39.58 5.77
CA LEU A 10 22.89 -38.67 6.10
C LEU A 10 22.76 -37.66 4.95
N VAL A 11 21.73 -37.78 4.12
CA VAL A 11 21.39 -36.80 3.08
C VAL A 11 20.63 -35.65 3.74
N PHE A 12 21.29 -34.51 3.90
CA PHE A 12 20.66 -33.27 4.34
C PHE A 12 19.89 -32.66 3.16
N VAL A 13 18.57 -32.85 3.13
CA VAL A 13 17.70 -32.13 2.18
C VAL A 13 17.52 -30.70 2.70
N CYS A 14 18.31 -29.78 2.16
CA CYS A 14 18.13 -28.36 2.39
C CYS A 14 16.86 -27.90 1.65
N ALA A 15 15.74 -27.81 2.35
CA ALA A 15 14.52 -27.21 1.81
C ALA A 15 14.76 -25.71 1.64
N THR A 16 15.08 -25.27 0.42
CA THR A 16 15.11 -23.86 0.06
C THR A 16 13.67 -23.33 0.12
N VAL A 17 13.34 -22.59 1.15
CA VAL A 17 12.11 -21.79 1.21
C VAL A 17 12.24 -20.72 0.14
N HIS A 18 11.72 -20.97 -1.05
CA HIS A 18 11.57 -19.93 -2.05
C HIS A 18 10.47 -19.00 -1.54
N ALA A 19 10.86 -17.81 -1.09
CA ALA A 19 9.90 -16.72 -0.93
C ALA A 19 9.22 -16.56 -2.30
N SER A 20 7.90 -16.76 -2.35
CA SER A 20 7.13 -16.61 -3.58
C SER A 20 7.38 -15.21 -4.13
N ALA A 21 7.96 -15.12 -5.31
CA ALA A 21 8.15 -13.84 -5.98
C ALA A 21 6.78 -13.16 -6.11
N GLN A 22 6.67 -11.92 -5.67
CA GLN A 22 5.44 -11.13 -5.76
C GLN A 22 5.26 -10.71 -7.22
N SER A 23 4.66 -11.60 -8.02
CA SER A 23 4.53 -11.42 -9.46
C SER A 23 3.41 -10.44 -9.85
N LYS A 24 2.40 -10.26 -8.97
CA LYS A 24 1.28 -9.35 -9.17
C LYS A 24 1.11 -8.44 -7.96
N VAL A 25 1.21 -7.13 -8.17
CA VAL A 25 1.12 -6.13 -7.11
C VAL A 25 -0.04 -5.19 -7.36
N LEU A 26 -0.93 -5.08 -6.38
CA LEU A 26 -2.06 -4.16 -6.40
C LEU A 26 -1.83 -3.01 -5.43
N PHE A 27 -1.80 -1.78 -5.96
CA PHE A 27 -1.79 -0.57 -5.16
C PHE A 27 -3.20 0.06 -5.17
N LEU A 28 -3.79 0.21 -4.01
CA LEU A 28 -5.04 0.92 -3.80
C LEU A 28 -4.81 2.11 -2.89
N GLY A 29 -5.22 3.29 -3.33
CA GLY A 29 -5.04 4.49 -2.52
C GLY A 29 -5.82 5.68 -3.05
N ASN A 30 -5.31 6.85 -2.79
CA ASN A 30 -5.90 8.13 -3.20
C ASN A 30 -4.93 8.96 -4.05
N SER A 31 -4.99 10.28 -3.96
CA SER A 31 -4.11 11.18 -4.71
C SER A 31 -2.61 10.95 -4.46
N ILE A 32 -2.21 10.49 -3.27
CA ILE A 32 -0.82 10.15 -2.96
C ILE A 32 -0.36 8.93 -3.77
N THR A 33 -1.28 8.00 -4.09
CA THR A 33 -1.00 6.79 -4.86
C THR A 33 -1.04 7.06 -6.36
N LYS A 34 -2.10 7.73 -6.83
CA LYS A 34 -2.30 8.08 -8.23
C LYS A 34 -3.30 9.22 -8.35
N HIS A 35 -2.97 10.22 -9.15
CA HIS A 35 -3.90 11.28 -9.52
C HIS A 35 -3.70 11.68 -10.97
N GLY A 36 -4.77 11.65 -11.76
CA GLY A 36 -4.74 12.09 -13.16
C GLY A 36 -4.56 13.61 -13.28
N PRO A 37 -4.28 14.10 -14.49
CA PRO A 37 -4.14 15.54 -14.76
C PRO A 37 -5.40 16.31 -14.32
N LYS A 38 -5.19 17.49 -13.72
CA LYS A 38 -6.26 18.36 -13.24
C LYS A 38 -5.80 19.82 -13.30
N ALA A 39 -6.25 20.52 -14.34
CA ALA A 39 -5.77 21.85 -14.69
C ALA A 39 -6.09 22.92 -13.63
N ASP A 40 -7.24 22.83 -12.95
CA ASP A 40 -7.68 23.78 -11.91
C ASP A 40 -6.80 23.80 -10.65
N ILE A 41 -5.99 22.75 -10.46
CA ILE A 41 -4.99 22.68 -9.39
C ILE A 41 -3.54 22.67 -9.91
N ASP A 42 -3.35 22.98 -11.21
CA ASP A 42 -2.04 23.01 -11.86
C ASP A 42 -1.27 21.66 -11.73
N TRP A 43 -2.02 20.54 -11.84
CA TRP A 43 -1.46 19.19 -11.82
C TRP A 43 -1.57 18.55 -13.19
N SER A 44 -0.44 18.13 -13.78
CA SER A 44 -0.37 17.52 -15.12
C SER A 44 0.02 16.03 -15.10
N GLY A 45 0.44 15.50 -13.93
CA GLY A 45 0.88 14.12 -13.81
C GLY A 45 -0.27 13.10 -13.81
N ASN A 46 0.06 11.83 -14.02
CA ASN A 46 -0.86 10.69 -13.86
C ASN A 46 -0.23 9.62 -12.94
N TRP A 47 0.37 10.10 -11.87
CA TRP A 47 1.07 9.31 -10.85
C TRP A 47 0.77 9.88 -9.45
N GLY A 48 1.52 9.48 -8.42
CA GLY A 48 1.38 10.01 -7.07
C GLY A 48 1.51 11.54 -7.05
N MET A 49 0.42 12.24 -6.63
CA MET A 49 0.35 13.70 -6.68
C MET A 49 1.53 14.33 -5.95
N ALA A 50 2.12 15.33 -6.57
CA ALA A 50 3.25 16.14 -6.15
C ALA A 50 4.63 15.47 -6.22
N ALA A 51 4.76 14.19 -6.58
CA ALA A 51 6.05 13.66 -7.03
C ALA A 51 6.48 14.39 -8.33
N SER A 52 7.77 14.69 -8.45
CA SER A 52 8.30 15.48 -9.58
C SER A 52 8.23 14.73 -10.91
N ALA A 53 8.24 13.42 -10.85
CA ALA A 53 8.11 12.51 -11.98
C ALA A 53 7.46 11.20 -11.51
N GLU A 54 6.95 10.42 -12.45
CA GLU A 54 6.38 9.10 -12.21
C GLU A 54 7.36 8.19 -11.44
N ALA A 55 8.62 8.18 -11.85
CA ALA A 55 9.66 7.38 -11.22
C ALA A 55 9.94 7.74 -9.74
N ASN A 56 9.49 8.90 -9.29
CA ASN A 56 9.74 9.41 -7.95
C ASN A 56 8.54 9.22 -7.00
N ASP A 57 7.39 8.73 -7.48
CA ASP A 57 6.30 8.39 -6.57
C ASP A 57 6.57 7.06 -5.84
N TYR A 58 5.87 6.85 -4.73
CA TYR A 58 6.12 5.67 -3.89
C TYR A 58 5.73 4.35 -4.59
N VAL A 59 4.78 4.36 -5.52
CA VAL A 59 4.34 3.17 -6.28
C VAL A 59 5.47 2.66 -7.14
N HIS A 60 6.10 3.55 -7.91
CA HIS A 60 7.22 3.20 -8.79
C HIS A 60 8.48 2.86 -8.01
N LEU A 61 8.75 3.54 -6.89
CA LEU A 61 9.86 3.22 -6.01
C LEU A 61 9.72 1.83 -5.35
N VAL A 62 8.52 1.46 -4.88
CA VAL A 62 8.25 0.11 -4.35
C VAL A 62 8.38 -0.92 -5.47
N THR A 63 7.81 -0.66 -6.64
CA THR A 63 7.89 -1.55 -7.81
C THR A 63 9.35 -1.79 -8.23
N LYS A 64 10.16 -0.73 -8.24
CA LYS A 64 11.61 -0.83 -8.52
C LYS A 64 12.31 -1.74 -7.50
N ALA A 65 12.06 -1.53 -6.20
CA ALA A 65 12.67 -2.35 -5.15
C ALA A 65 12.26 -3.84 -5.26
N LEU A 66 11.00 -4.11 -5.61
CA LEU A 66 10.52 -5.48 -5.86
C LEU A 66 11.21 -6.10 -7.07
N THR A 67 11.37 -5.33 -8.15
CA THR A 67 12.07 -5.76 -9.37
C THR A 67 13.53 -6.10 -9.07
N GLU A 68 14.23 -5.27 -8.31
CA GLU A 68 15.61 -5.50 -7.90
C GLU A 68 15.76 -6.75 -7.02
N LYS A 69 14.81 -6.96 -6.08
CA LYS A 69 14.79 -8.14 -5.19
C LYS A 69 14.52 -9.44 -5.96
N ALA A 70 13.59 -9.41 -6.93
CA ALA A 70 13.14 -10.60 -7.65
C ALA A 70 13.91 -10.87 -8.97
N GLY A 71 14.65 -9.89 -9.49
CA GLY A 71 15.29 -9.96 -10.80
C GLY A 71 14.34 -9.81 -12.00
N ALA A 72 13.04 -9.60 -11.75
CA ALA A 72 12.01 -9.41 -12.78
C ALA A 72 10.94 -8.44 -12.27
N ALA A 73 10.43 -7.58 -13.16
CA ALA A 73 9.38 -6.63 -12.81
C ALA A 73 8.04 -7.36 -12.58
N PRO A 74 7.31 -7.04 -11.50
CA PRO A 74 5.95 -7.57 -11.31
C PRO A 74 4.95 -6.94 -12.28
N GLU A 75 3.84 -7.62 -12.53
CA GLU A 75 2.65 -7.02 -13.11
C GLU A 75 2.00 -6.10 -12.04
N VAL A 76 1.74 -4.85 -12.39
CA VAL A 76 1.26 -3.83 -11.42
C VAL A 76 -0.10 -3.30 -11.82
N MET A 77 -1.03 -3.29 -10.87
CA MET A 77 -2.29 -2.56 -10.97
C MET A 77 -2.33 -1.43 -9.94
N VAL A 78 -2.67 -0.22 -10.38
CA VAL A 78 -2.77 0.97 -9.51
C VAL A 78 -4.16 1.58 -9.66
N LYS A 79 -4.91 1.68 -8.56
CA LYS A 79 -6.23 2.31 -8.56
C LYS A 79 -6.33 3.41 -7.50
N ASN A 80 -6.81 4.58 -7.92
CA ASN A 80 -7.28 5.59 -6.99
C ASN A 80 -8.70 5.23 -6.55
N ILE A 81 -8.90 5.02 -5.26
CA ILE A 81 -10.18 4.65 -4.63
C ILE A 81 -10.64 5.71 -3.61
N ALA A 82 -10.35 6.98 -3.87
CA ALA A 82 -10.81 8.08 -3.02
C ALA A 82 -12.35 8.18 -2.94
N ASP A 83 -13.07 7.62 -3.90
CA ASP A 83 -14.53 7.45 -3.83
C ASP A 83 -14.96 6.44 -2.76
N PHE A 84 -14.20 5.34 -2.58
CA PHE A 84 -14.37 4.44 -1.45
C PHE A 84 -14.17 5.17 -0.12
N GLU A 85 -13.11 5.94 0.03
CA GLU A 85 -12.83 6.68 1.27
C GLU A 85 -13.98 7.63 1.65
N ARG A 86 -14.56 8.32 0.66
CA ARG A 86 -15.65 9.29 0.89
C ARG A 86 -16.99 8.65 1.17
N ALA A 87 -17.24 7.44 0.67
CA ALA A 87 -18.53 6.76 0.71
C ALA A 87 -18.44 5.31 1.21
N TYR A 88 -17.48 4.99 2.06
CA TYR A 88 -17.15 3.61 2.48
C TYR A 88 -18.35 2.81 2.98
N ALA A 89 -19.29 3.43 3.71
CA ALA A 89 -20.43 2.74 4.33
C ALA A 89 -21.47 2.19 3.32
N GLY A 90 -21.46 2.67 2.08
CA GLY A 90 -22.39 2.24 1.03
C GLY A 90 -21.70 1.88 -0.27
N TYR A 91 -20.38 1.65 -0.22
CA TYR A 91 -19.60 1.38 -1.42
C TYR A 91 -19.83 -0.04 -1.94
N ASP A 92 -20.24 -0.16 -3.20
CA ASP A 92 -20.41 -1.45 -3.86
C ASP A 92 -19.04 -2.03 -4.28
N ILE A 93 -18.45 -2.80 -3.37
CA ILE A 93 -17.15 -3.43 -3.57
C ILE A 93 -17.19 -4.40 -4.75
N ALA A 94 -18.26 -5.20 -4.87
CA ALA A 94 -18.34 -6.23 -5.91
C ALA A 94 -18.34 -5.62 -7.31
N ALA A 95 -19.11 -4.56 -7.53
CA ALA A 95 -19.16 -3.90 -8.82
C ALA A 95 -17.92 -3.05 -9.11
N LYS A 96 -17.50 -2.20 -8.14
CA LYS A 96 -16.45 -1.19 -8.36
C LYS A 96 -15.04 -1.74 -8.27
N MET A 97 -14.85 -2.85 -7.56
CA MET A 97 -13.54 -3.49 -7.38
C MET A 97 -13.38 -4.79 -8.17
N LYS A 98 -14.32 -5.12 -9.05
CA LYS A 98 -14.32 -6.36 -9.85
C LYS A 98 -12.97 -6.63 -10.51
N GLU A 99 -12.44 -5.67 -11.25
CA GLU A 99 -11.15 -5.78 -11.93
C GLU A 99 -9.99 -6.05 -10.95
N ALA A 100 -9.96 -5.35 -9.81
CA ALA A 100 -8.94 -5.53 -8.79
C ALA A 100 -9.04 -6.91 -8.09
N ILE A 101 -10.26 -7.42 -7.91
CA ILE A 101 -10.51 -8.77 -7.38
C ILE A 101 -10.04 -9.82 -8.39
N GLU A 102 -10.40 -9.66 -9.68
CA GLU A 102 -10.01 -10.56 -10.76
C GLU A 102 -8.50 -10.52 -11.06
N PHE A 103 -7.83 -9.42 -10.75
CA PHE A 103 -6.37 -9.29 -10.87
C PHE A 103 -5.61 -10.31 -10.04
N LYS A 104 -6.14 -10.73 -8.90
CA LYS A 104 -5.57 -11.77 -8.02
C LYS A 104 -4.12 -11.46 -7.60
N ALA A 105 -3.88 -10.28 -7.04
CA ALA A 105 -2.56 -9.83 -6.61
C ALA A 105 -1.92 -10.76 -5.56
N ASP A 106 -0.59 -10.91 -5.59
CA ASP A 106 0.21 -11.61 -4.57
C ASP A 106 0.60 -10.67 -3.43
N LEU A 107 0.70 -9.37 -3.75
CA LEU A 107 0.91 -8.28 -2.82
C LEU A 107 -0.19 -7.24 -3.01
N ILE A 108 -0.87 -6.89 -1.91
CA ILE A 108 -1.89 -5.83 -1.86
C ILE A 108 -1.37 -4.73 -0.94
N ILE A 109 -1.27 -3.51 -1.46
CA ILE A 109 -0.88 -2.33 -0.68
C ILE A 109 -2.09 -1.40 -0.63
N LEU A 110 -2.67 -1.24 0.56
CA LEU A 110 -3.77 -0.31 0.82
C LEU A 110 -3.24 0.95 1.50
N ALA A 111 -3.40 2.09 0.83
CA ALA A 111 -2.87 3.39 1.21
C ALA A 111 -3.99 4.44 1.23
N ILE A 112 -4.87 4.36 2.20
CA ILE A 112 -6.09 5.18 2.35
C ILE A 112 -6.17 5.84 3.72
N GLY A 113 -7.20 6.66 3.92
CA GLY A 113 -7.54 7.34 5.18
C GLY A 113 -7.63 8.86 5.02
N GLU A 114 -6.88 9.43 4.09
CA GLU A 114 -6.78 10.87 3.92
C GLU A 114 -8.13 11.52 3.54
N ASN A 115 -8.92 10.88 2.67
CA ASN A 115 -10.24 11.38 2.25
C ASN A 115 -11.42 10.81 3.06
N VAL A 116 -11.16 9.93 4.02
CA VAL A 116 -12.21 9.45 4.93
C VAL A 116 -12.75 10.64 5.73
N PRO A 117 -14.09 10.83 5.81
CA PRO A 117 -14.69 11.85 6.67
C PRO A 117 -14.28 11.70 8.14
N GLY A 118 -14.42 12.76 8.92
CA GLY A 118 -14.07 12.72 10.33
C GLY A 118 -14.84 11.65 11.11
N LEU A 119 -14.14 10.79 11.83
CA LEU A 119 -14.70 9.70 12.62
C LEU A 119 -15.10 10.20 14.02
N LYS A 120 -16.23 10.92 14.10
CA LYS A 120 -16.69 11.55 15.34
C LYS A 120 -17.40 10.61 16.30
N THR A 121 -17.91 9.48 15.83
CA THR A 121 -18.70 8.52 16.64
C THR A 121 -18.11 7.12 16.56
N ALA A 122 -18.41 6.27 17.57
CA ALA A 122 -18.07 4.86 17.55
C ALA A 122 -18.70 4.15 16.35
N GLU A 123 -19.92 4.53 15.98
CA GLU A 123 -20.62 3.98 14.81
C GLU A 123 -19.83 4.24 13.51
N ASN A 124 -19.33 5.47 13.30
CA ASN A 124 -18.53 5.79 12.12
C ASN A 124 -17.22 5.00 12.07
N LYS A 125 -16.55 4.81 13.22
CA LYS A 125 -15.37 3.95 13.33
C LYS A 125 -15.69 2.51 12.94
N THR A 126 -16.77 1.93 13.51
CA THR A 126 -17.19 0.57 13.21
C THR A 126 -17.57 0.39 11.74
N LYS A 127 -18.30 1.34 11.15
CA LYS A 127 -18.64 1.30 9.72
C LYS A 127 -17.39 1.32 8.84
N LEU A 128 -16.43 2.19 9.12
CA LEU A 128 -15.17 2.22 8.37
C LEU A 128 -14.40 0.90 8.52
N GLN A 129 -14.24 0.40 9.73
CA GLN A 129 -13.55 -0.87 9.99
C GLN A 129 -14.20 -2.03 9.21
N THR A 130 -15.52 -2.15 9.27
CA THR A 130 -16.27 -3.17 8.54
C THR A 130 -16.06 -3.05 7.04
N SER A 131 -16.15 -1.83 6.49
CA SER A 131 -15.98 -1.60 5.05
C SER A 131 -14.57 -1.87 4.56
N VAL A 132 -13.54 -1.47 5.30
CA VAL A 132 -12.14 -1.76 4.95
C VAL A 132 -11.85 -3.25 5.07
N THR A 133 -12.35 -3.91 6.12
CA THR A 133 -12.21 -5.36 6.28
C THR A 133 -12.89 -6.11 5.12
N ALA A 134 -14.09 -5.69 4.72
CA ALA A 134 -14.82 -6.27 3.59
C ALA A 134 -14.05 -6.09 2.27
N LEU A 135 -13.50 -4.89 2.01
CA LEU A 135 -12.67 -4.61 0.84
C LEU A 135 -11.45 -5.55 0.80
N LEU A 136 -10.68 -5.60 1.87
CA LEU A 136 -9.48 -6.44 1.96
C LEU A 136 -9.82 -7.93 1.84
N SER A 137 -10.93 -8.39 2.44
CA SER A 137 -11.41 -9.77 2.34
C SER A 137 -11.80 -10.13 0.92
N ALA A 138 -12.50 -9.24 0.20
CA ALA A 138 -12.87 -9.45 -1.20
C ALA A 138 -11.64 -9.55 -2.11
N LEU A 139 -10.63 -8.71 -1.90
CA LEU A 139 -9.38 -8.74 -2.67
C LEU A 139 -8.53 -9.97 -2.35
N LYS A 140 -8.51 -10.41 -1.10
CA LYS A 140 -7.81 -11.61 -0.64
C LYS A 140 -8.43 -12.88 -1.21
N GLY A 141 -9.76 -12.97 -1.18
CA GLY A 141 -10.49 -14.20 -1.50
C GLY A 141 -10.01 -15.36 -0.63
N GLU A 142 -9.94 -16.54 -1.20
CA GLU A 142 -9.41 -17.76 -0.54
C GLU A 142 -7.88 -17.87 -0.56
N ARG A 143 -7.21 -16.90 -1.21
CA ARG A 143 -5.75 -16.89 -1.35
C ARG A 143 -5.08 -16.29 -0.11
N LYS A 144 -3.75 -16.37 -0.10
CA LYS A 144 -2.92 -15.83 0.98
C LYS A 144 -1.93 -14.77 0.44
N PRO A 145 -2.43 -13.65 -0.15
CA PRO A 145 -1.54 -12.58 -0.57
C PRO A 145 -0.89 -11.93 0.66
N THR A 146 0.28 -11.34 0.48
CA THR A 146 0.81 -10.38 1.43
C THR A 146 -0.06 -9.13 1.37
N ILE A 147 -0.55 -8.65 2.52
CA ILE A 147 -1.37 -7.43 2.60
C ILE A 147 -0.63 -6.42 3.47
N LEU A 148 -0.30 -5.26 2.90
CA LEU A 148 0.21 -4.11 3.64
C LEU A 148 -0.88 -3.04 3.70
N VAL A 149 -1.12 -2.50 4.90
CA VAL A 149 -1.99 -1.33 5.11
C VAL A 149 -1.17 -0.26 5.79
N ARG A 150 -1.00 0.92 5.17
CA ARG A 150 -0.30 2.04 5.82
C ARG A 150 -1.24 2.94 6.61
N SER A 151 -0.72 3.60 7.65
CA SER A 151 -1.40 4.72 8.28
C SER A 151 -1.57 5.91 7.31
N CYS A 152 -2.41 6.87 7.66
CA CYS A 152 -2.48 8.14 6.93
C CYS A 152 -1.09 8.81 6.87
N PHE A 153 -0.79 9.50 5.77
CA PHE A 153 0.39 10.38 5.70
C PHE A 153 0.20 11.56 6.66
N TRP A 154 -0.93 12.27 6.58
CA TRP A 154 -1.31 13.25 7.59
C TRP A 154 -1.90 12.51 8.79
N ALA A 155 -1.10 12.37 9.84
CA ALA A 155 -1.41 11.56 11.01
C ALA A 155 -2.81 11.83 11.57
N ASN A 156 -3.61 10.77 11.73
CA ASN A 156 -4.95 10.84 12.31
C ASN A 156 -5.21 9.58 13.16
N ALA A 157 -5.01 9.71 14.46
CA ALA A 157 -5.06 8.58 15.38
C ALA A 157 -6.36 7.75 15.27
N ALA A 158 -7.51 8.39 15.10
CA ALA A 158 -8.79 7.69 15.00
C ALA A 158 -8.93 6.85 13.73
N LYS A 159 -8.44 7.36 12.59
CA LYS A 159 -8.45 6.65 11.33
C LYS A 159 -7.37 5.56 11.31
N ASP A 160 -6.19 5.87 11.81
CA ASP A 160 -5.04 4.97 11.86
C ASP A 160 -5.34 3.75 12.75
N GLU A 161 -6.01 3.93 13.90
CA GLU A 161 -6.51 2.85 14.75
C GLU A 161 -7.46 1.90 13.98
N VAL A 162 -8.44 2.46 13.27
CA VAL A 162 -9.41 1.68 12.49
C VAL A 162 -8.73 0.91 11.35
N LEU A 163 -7.80 1.54 10.63
CA LEU A 163 -7.04 0.89 9.56
C LEU A 163 -6.17 -0.25 10.11
N GLN A 164 -5.55 -0.06 11.27
CA GLN A 164 -4.77 -1.09 11.94
C GLN A 164 -5.63 -2.29 12.34
N GLN A 165 -6.82 -2.05 12.91
CA GLN A 165 -7.76 -3.10 13.30
C GLN A 165 -8.28 -3.88 12.07
N ALA A 166 -8.64 -3.18 10.99
CA ALA A 166 -9.08 -3.82 9.75
C ALA A 166 -7.96 -4.65 9.10
N CYS A 167 -6.71 -4.15 9.14
CA CYS A 167 -5.53 -4.87 8.67
C CYS A 167 -5.32 -6.17 9.46
N ALA A 168 -5.38 -6.10 10.78
CA ALA A 168 -5.23 -7.26 11.66
C ALA A 168 -6.32 -8.31 11.41
N ALA A 169 -7.57 -7.89 11.18
CA ALA A 169 -8.70 -8.77 10.91
C ALA A 169 -8.51 -9.68 9.68
N VAL A 170 -7.71 -9.27 8.70
CA VAL A 170 -7.40 -10.08 7.50
C VAL A 170 -6.03 -10.75 7.55
N GLY A 171 -5.28 -10.58 8.64
CA GLY A 171 -3.92 -11.10 8.80
C GLY A 171 -2.88 -10.31 8.01
N GLY A 172 -3.10 -9.03 7.78
CA GLY A 172 -2.18 -8.12 7.11
C GLY A 172 -1.10 -7.54 8.02
N ILE A 173 -0.17 -6.82 7.43
CA ILE A 173 0.93 -6.11 8.09
C ILE A 173 0.60 -4.61 8.07
N TYR A 174 0.48 -4.01 9.24
CA TYR A 174 0.23 -2.57 9.37
C TYR A 174 1.54 -1.79 9.38
N VAL A 175 1.65 -0.79 8.50
CA VAL A 175 2.84 0.05 8.33
C VAL A 175 2.55 1.46 8.82
N ASN A 176 3.06 1.79 10.00
CA ASN A 176 2.88 3.12 10.58
C ASN A 176 3.86 4.12 9.98
N ILE A 177 3.34 5.07 9.21
CA ILE A 177 4.09 6.19 8.62
C ILE A 177 3.70 7.56 9.21
N SER A 178 2.93 7.60 10.30
CA SER A 178 2.35 8.83 10.87
C SER A 178 3.40 9.87 11.30
N SER A 179 4.65 9.47 11.50
CA SER A 179 5.74 10.39 11.81
C SER A 179 6.22 11.20 10.60
N LEU A 180 5.97 10.74 9.38
CA LEU A 180 6.49 11.38 8.17
C LEU A 180 5.94 12.80 7.97
N SER A 181 4.68 13.03 8.30
CA SER A 181 4.07 14.36 8.21
C SER A 181 4.56 15.37 9.24
N LYS A 182 5.35 14.94 10.22
CA LYS A 182 5.98 15.84 11.21
C LYS A 182 7.28 16.46 10.68
N ASP A 183 7.87 15.87 9.66
CA ASP A 183 9.06 16.41 9.00
C ASP A 183 8.63 17.21 7.76
N GLU A 184 8.78 18.54 7.84
CA GLU A 184 8.42 19.48 6.77
C GLU A 184 9.11 19.13 5.44
N THR A 185 10.29 18.56 5.49
CA THR A 185 11.05 18.19 4.29
C THR A 185 10.44 17.02 3.50
N ASN A 186 9.44 16.34 4.04
CA ASN A 186 8.68 15.32 3.32
C ASN A 186 7.55 15.90 2.46
N TYR A 187 7.26 17.20 2.60
CA TYR A 187 6.22 17.85 1.81
C TYR A 187 6.78 18.43 0.51
N ALA A 188 5.98 18.37 -0.55
CA ALA A 188 6.36 18.87 -1.85
C ALA A 188 6.70 20.37 -1.86
N ARG A 189 6.04 21.18 -1.00
CA ARG A 189 6.32 22.62 -0.83
C ARG A 189 7.73 22.92 -0.33
N SER A 190 8.41 21.96 0.28
CA SER A 190 9.81 22.12 0.71
C SER A 190 10.81 21.94 -0.44
N GLU A 191 10.38 21.30 -1.51
CA GLU A 191 11.24 20.95 -2.64
C GLU A 191 11.15 21.95 -3.80
N ARG A 192 9.93 22.49 -4.06
CA ARG A 192 9.66 23.40 -5.17
C ARG A 192 8.37 24.20 -4.96
N PRO A 193 8.22 25.35 -5.63
CA PRO A 193 6.98 26.13 -5.55
C PRO A 193 5.82 25.44 -6.26
N TYR A 194 4.61 25.59 -5.72
CA TYR A 194 3.36 25.13 -6.30
C TYR A 194 2.34 26.25 -6.30
N LYS A 195 1.52 26.36 -7.35
CA LYS A 195 0.43 27.33 -7.40
C LYS A 195 -0.73 26.96 -6.49
N HIS A 196 -0.99 25.65 -6.33
CA HIS A 196 -2.11 25.15 -5.54
C HIS A 196 -1.62 24.54 -4.22
N ALA A 197 -2.09 25.11 -3.10
CA ALA A 197 -1.70 24.70 -1.76
C ALA A 197 -2.01 23.22 -1.45
N GLY A 198 -3.10 22.68 -2.01
CA GLY A 198 -3.44 21.27 -1.85
C GLY A 198 -2.37 20.35 -2.46
N VAL A 199 -1.86 20.68 -3.65
CA VAL A 199 -0.75 19.91 -4.27
C VAL A 199 0.53 20.08 -3.43
N ALA A 200 0.87 21.31 -3.05
CA ALA A 200 2.03 21.63 -2.22
C ALA A 200 2.09 20.85 -0.89
N ASN A 201 0.93 20.52 -0.34
CA ASN A 201 0.78 19.79 0.92
C ASN A 201 0.91 18.26 0.78
N HIS A 202 0.96 17.72 -0.43
CA HIS A 202 1.24 16.28 -0.63
C HIS A 202 2.71 15.96 -0.31
N PRO A 203 3.05 14.67 -0.11
CA PRO A 203 4.45 14.27 -0.02
C PRO A 203 5.17 14.61 -1.34
N GLY A 204 6.34 15.25 -1.24
CA GLY A 204 7.28 15.46 -2.34
C GLY A 204 8.11 14.21 -2.61
N ASP A 205 9.13 14.32 -3.43
CA ASP A 205 9.99 13.17 -3.80
C ASP A 205 10.61 12.51 -2.55
N LYS A 206 11.07 13.31 -1.58
CA LYS A 206 11.59 12.79 -0.31
C LYS A 206 10.51 12.08 0.51
N GLY A 207 9.30 12.66 0.62
CA GLY A 207 8.18 12.04 1.31
C GLY A 207 7.73 10.76 0.66
N MET A 208 7.66 10.72 -0.68
CA MET A 208 7.34 9.52 -1.46
C MET A 208 8.39 8.42 -1.25
N ALA A 209 9.68 8.77 -1.25
CA ALA A 209 10.76 7.83 -0.97
C ALA A 209 10.68 7.28 0.47
N ALA A 210 10.32 8.11 1.45
CA ALA A 210 10.15 7.67 2.83
C ALA A 210 8.95 6.71 2.99
N ILE A 211 7.83 6.96 2.30
CA ILE A 211 6.68 6.04 2.23
C ILE A 211 7.10 4.71 1.61
N ALA A 212 7.79 4.75 0.45
CA ALA A 212 8.27 3.55 -0.23
C ALA A 212 9.22 2.73 0.66
N ALA A 213 10.19 3.37 1.31
CA ALA A 213 11.14 2.72 2.21
C ALA A 213 10.44 2.01 3.37
N ALA A 214 9.41 2.64 3.98
CA ALA A 214 8.63 2.04 5.05
C ALA A 214 7.87 0.79 4.57
N LEU A 215 7.25 0.85 3.40
CA LEU A 215 6.52 -0.28 2.80
C LEU A 215 7.47 -1.43 2.43
N VAL A 216 8.60 -1.14 1.78
CA VAL A 216 9.59 -2.15 1.39
C VAL A 216 10.20 -2.83 2.62
N LYS A 217 10.50 -2.08 3.68
CA LYS A 217 11.00 -2.63 4.96
C LYS A 217 10.02 -3.60 5.62
N ALA A 218 8.71 -3.41 5.42
CA ALA A 218 7.67 -4.24 6.00
C ALA A 218 7.38 -5.52 5.20
N LEU A 219 7.95 -5.66 4.01
CA LEU A 219 7.81 -6.88 3.20
C LEU A 219 8.56 -8.05 3.85
N PRO A 220 7.98 -9.26 3.81
CA PRO A 220 8.61 -10.47 4.35
C PRO A 220 9.84 -10.92 3.56
#